data_dda5f9872404673b2e7743035db052a7
#
_entry.id   dda5f9872404673b2e7743035db052a7
#
_cell.length_a   1.000
_cell.length_b   1.000
_cell.length_c   1.000
_cell.angle_alpha   90.00
_cell.angle_beta   90.00
_cell.angle_gamma   90.00
#
_symmetry.space_group_name_H-M   'P 1'
#
loop_
_entity.id
_entity.type
_entity.pdbx_description
1 polymer ?
#
loop_
_entity_poly.entity_id
_entity_poly.type
_entity_poly.pdbx_seq_one_letter_code
_entity_poly.pdbx_strand_id
1 'polypeptide(L)'
;MKSFVNYDQNSDFSIYNIPFGVAVFANEYIACCTRIGDMVIDLATLYDYGFFDDIEGLNENIFEAYTLNEFIELGKPVTKAVRLKIQELLAENSKLALDEKTIEECFFNIDQIRMMMPVHIPNYTDFYSSIEHATNVGKMFRDPANALLPNWKHLPVGYHGRASSIVVSGTDIIRPKGQTKPADLDSPIFGPSKQLDFELEM
;
A
#
# COMPACT_ATOMS: atom_id res chain seq x y z
N MET A 1 8.74 -0.64 -22.16
CA MET A 1 7.60 0.19 -22.59
C MET A 1 7.94 1.64 -22.28
N LYS A 2 7.63 2.59 -23.19
CA LYS A 2 7.76 4.02 -22.91
C LYS A 2 6.40 4.61 -22.62
N SER A 3 6.35 5.62 -21.74
CA SER A 3 5.15 6.35 -21.41
C SER A 3 5.15 7.73 -22.08
N PHE A 4 3.95 8.26 -22.35
CA PHE A 4 3.79 9.67 -22.73
C PHE A 4 3.94 10.61 -21.53
N VAL A 5 3.69 10.10 -20.31
CA VAL A 5 3.96 10.85 -19.07
C VAL A 5 5.47 10.88 -18.84
N ASN A 6 6.01 12.08 -18.69
CA ASN A 6 7.41 12.25 -18.38
C ASN A 6 7.65 12.04 -16.87
N TYR A 7 8.61 11.20 -16.50
CA TYR A 7 9.03 10.95 -15.13
C TYR A 7 10.53 10.61 -15.04
N ASP A 8 11.13 10.79 -13.87
CA ASP A 8 12.53 10.42 -13.63
C ASP A 8 12.71 8.90 -13.83
N GLN A 9 13.74 8.50 -14.59
CA GLN A 9 14.05 7.10 -14.86
C GLN A 9 14.37 6.29 -13.59
N ASN A 10 14.79 6.96 -12.52
CA ASN A 10 15.04 6.34 -11.21
C ASN A 10 13.83 6.36 -10.28
N SER A 11 12.69 6.86 -10.75
CA SER A 11 11.45 6.87 -9.95
C SER A 11 10.96 5.45 -9.71
N ASP A 12 10.59 5.16 -8.47
CA ASP A 12 9.90 3.92 -8.10
C ASP A 12 8.52 3.82 -8.76
N PHE A 13 7.95 4.97 -9.18
CA PHE A 13 6.64 5.06 -9.83
C PHE A 13 6.76 5.09 -11.36
N SER A 14 7.43 4.09 -11.92
CA SER A 14 7.54 3.93 -13.37
C SER A 14 6.28 3.29 -13.97
N ILE A 15 6.18 3.29 -15.33
CA ILE A 15 5.09 2.58 -16.05
C ILE A 15 5.01 1.08 -15.71
N TYR A 16 6.06 0.49 -15.15
CA TYR A 16 6.09 -0.90 -14.71
C TYR A 16 5.54 -1.11 -13.31
N ASN A 17 5.53 -0.07 -12.49
CA ASN A 17 4.97 -0.09 -11.15
C ASN A 17 3.70 0.79 -11.13
N ILE A 18 2.55 0.18 -11.29
CA ILE A 18 1.24 0.83 -11.26
C ILE A 18 0.61 0.52 -9.89
N PRO A 19 0.92 1.28 -8.85
CA PRO A 19 0.31 1.10 -7.53
C PRO A 19 -1.11 1.64 -7.54
N PHE A 20 -1.98 1.03 -6.73
CA PHE A 20 -3.31 1.54 -6.49
C PHE A 20 -3.38 2.26 -5.14
N GLY A 21 -4.16 3.30 -5.07
CA GLY A 21 -4.38 4.10 -3.86
C GLY A 21 -5.74 4.75 -3.86
N VAL A 22 -5.98 5.56 -2.83
CA VAL A 22 -7.16 6.43 -2.72
C VAL A 22 -6.67 7.83 -2.39
N ALA A 23 -7.18 8.83 -3.08
CA ALA A 23 -6.80 10.22 -2.89
C ALA A 23 -8.03 11.13 -2.75
N VAL A 24 -7.81 12.23 -2.05
CA VAL A 24 -8.70 13.39 -2.08
C VAL A 24 -8.15 14.34 -3.13
N PHE A 25 -8.95 14.61 -4.13
CA PHE A 25 -8.71 15.56 -5.21
C PHE A 25 -9.31 16.93 -4.90
N ALA A 26 -9.34 17.81 -5.89
CA ALA A 26 -9.97 19.12 -5.75
C ALA A 26 -11.44 19.00 -5.30
N ASN A 27 -11.93 20.05 -4.59
CA ASN A 27 -13.30 20.10 -4.07
C ASN A 27 -13.69 18.92 -3.16
N GLU A 28 -12.72 18.36 -2.41
CA GLU A 28 -12.91 17.21 -1.51
C GLU A 28 -13.46 15.94 -2.21
N TYR A 29 -13.31 15.85 -3.53
CA TYR A 29 -13.66 14.65 -4.29
C TYR A 29 -12.69 13.51 -3.95
N ILE A 30 -13.24 12.34 -3.63
CA ILE A 30 -12.46 11.16 -3.24
C ILE A 30 -12.65 10.07 -4.27
N ALA A 31 -11.55 9.51 -4.75
CA ALA A 31 -11.58 8.39 -5.69
C ALA A 31 -10.35 7.48 -5.57
N CYS A 32 -10.49 6.27 -6.09
CA CYS A 32 -9.37 5.37 -6.32
C CYS A 32 -8.45 5.94 -7.39
N CYS A 33 -7.16 5.77 -7.21
CA CYS A 33 -6.16 6.35 -8.10
C CYS A 33 -4.98 5.41 -8.36
N THR A 34 -4.19 5.76 -9.35
CA THR A 34 -2.86 5.21 -9.56
C THR A 34 -1.84 6.34 -9.71
N ARG A 35 -0.54 5.99 -9.71
CA ARG A 35 0.54 6.97 -9.81
C ARG A 35 1.57 6.55 -10.86
N ILE A 36 2.06 7.53 -11.61
CA ILE A 36 3.24 7.42 -12.48
C ILE A 36 4.10 8.68 -12.33
N GLY A 37 5.36 8.53 -11.95
CA GLY A 37 6.21 9.66 -11.60
C GLY A 37 5.58 10.52 -10.51
N ASP A 38 5.39 11.81 -10.80
CA ASP A 38 4.73 12.75 -9.90
C ASP A 38 3.25 13.00 -10.27
N MET A 39 2.73 12.25 -11.23
CA MET A 39 1.32 12.35 -11.64
C MET A 39 0.48 11.28 -10.97
N VAL A 40 -0.63 11.69 -10.39
CA VAL A 40 -1.69 10.84 -9.84
C VAL A 40 -2.87 10.87 -10.80
N ILE A 41 -3.41 9.71 -11.10
CA ILE A 41 -4.46 9.52 -12.10
C ILE A 41 -5.72 9.05 -11.43
N ASP A 42 -6.81 9.79 -11.62
CA ASP A 42 -8.15 9.43 -11.17
C ASP A 42 -8.71 8.30 -12.02
N LEU A 43 -8.94 7.14 -11.40
CA LEU A 43 -9.47 5.97 -12.08
C LEU A 43 -10.98 6.02 -12.29
N ALA A 44 -11.70 6.75 -11.43
CA ALA A 44 -13.14 6.87 -11.56
C ALA A 44 -13.51 7.69 -12.80
N THR A 45 -12.84 8.82 -13.01
CA THR A 45 -13.02 9.62 -14.23
C THR A 45 -12.60 8.85 -15.48
N LEU A 46 -11.51 8.07 -15.44
CA LEU A 46 -11.14 7.20 -16.58
C LEU A 46 -12.21 6.14 -16.87
N TYR A 47 -12.85 5.59 -15.84
CA TYR A 47 -13.95 4.65 -16.02
C TYR A 47 -15.15 5.32 -16.72
N ASP A 48 -15.55 6.50 -16.28
CA ASP A 48 -16.68 7.25 -16.84
C ASP A 48 -16.45 7.65 -18.31
N TYR A 49 -15.20 7.82 -18.70
CA TYR A 49 -14.81 8.02 -20.10
C TYR A 49 -14.72 6.71 -20.93
N GLY A 50 -15.06 5.57 -20.35
CA GLY A 50 -15.15 4.27 -21.04
C GLY A 50 -13.80 3.60 -21.31
N PHE A 51 -12.72 4.03 -20.64
CA PHE A 51 -11.38 3.42 -20.85
C PHE A 51 -11.26 2.00 -20.31
N PHE A 52 -12.21 1.54 -19.51
CA PHE A 52 -12.23 0.21 -18.91
C PHE A 52 -13.39 -0.68 -19.40
N ASP A 53 -14.16 -0.25 -20.42
CA ASP A 53 -15.35 -0.95 -20.93
C ASP A 53 -15.10 -2.37 -21.42
N ASP A 54 -13.86 -2.67 -21.83
CA ASP A 54 -13.45 -3.99 -22.34
C ASP A 54 -12.96 -4.94 -21.23
N ILE A 55 -13.04 -4.54 -19.96
CA ILE A 55 -12.60 -5.38 -18.83
C ILE A 55 -13.79 -6.22 -18.33
N GLU A 56 -13.74 -7.52 -18.62
CA GLU A 56 -14.72 -8.47 -18.11
C GLU A 56 -14.71 -8.53 -16.58
N GLY A 57 -15.88 -8.40 -15.98
CA GLY A 57 -16.05 -8.43 -14.52
C GLY A 57 -15.92 -7.07 -13.81
N LEU A 58 -15.64 -5.99 -14.56
CA LEU A 58 -15.69 -4.61 -14.08
C LEU A 58 -16.95 -3.94 -14.64
N ASN A 59 -18.10 -4.17 -13.99
CA ASN A 59 -19.42 -3.83 -14.54
C ASN A 59 -19.97 -2.47 -14.08
N GLU A 60 -19.31 -1.83 -13.11
CA GLU A 60 -19.71 -0.56 -12.54
C GLU A 60 -18.50 0.26 -12.09
N ASN A 61 -18.67 1.57 -11.89
CA ASN A 61 -17.60 2.45 -11.44
C ASN A 61 -17.31 2.28 -9.94
N ILE A 62 -16.58 1.22 -9.60
CA ILE A 62 -16.14 0.95 -8.22
C ILE A 62 -15.00 1.88 -7.76
N PHE A 63 -14.47 2.72 -8.65
CA PHE A 63 -13.36 3.61 -8.33
C PHE A 63 -13.81 4.91 -7.65
N GLU A 64 -15.11 5.23 -7.62
CA GLU A 64 -15.68 6.30 -6.78
C GLU A 64 -15.74 5.96 -5.29
N ALA A 65 -15.10 4.86 -4.89
CA ALA A 65 -15.08 4.37 -3.52
C ALA A 65 -14.03 5.09 -2.65
N TYR A 66 -14.29 5.13 -1.34
CA TYR A 66 -13.37 5.64 -0.33
C TYR A 66 -12.25 4.66 0.04
N THR A 67 -12.30 3.44 -0.47
CA THR A 67 -11.31 2.38 -0.24
C THR A 67 -11.20 1.46 -1.45
N LEU A 68 -10.10 0.74 -1.57
CA LEU A 68 -9.88 -0.27 -2.60
C LEU A 68 -10.52 -1.63 -2.28
N ASN A 69 -11.27 -1.77 -1.18
CA ASN A 69 -11.76 -3.07 -0.75
C ASN A 69 -12.64 -3.75 -1.81
N GLU A 70 -13.61 -3.04 -2.39
CA GLU A 70 -14.46 -3.57 -3.46
C GLU A 70 -13.67 -3.94 -4.71
N PHE A 71 -12.67 -3.12 -5.08
CA PHE A 71 -11.77 -3.44 -6.19
C PHE A 71 -10.97 -4.73 -5.93
N ILE A 72 -10.47 -4.91 -4.70
CA ILE A 72 -9.74 -6.12 -4.29
C ILE A 72 -10.66 -7.36 -4.32
N GLU A 73 -11.93 -7.22 -3.95
CA GLU A 73 -12.93 -8.29 -3.94
C GLU A 73 -13.23 -8.85 -5.33
N LEU A 74 -13.04 -8.07 -6.40
CA LEU A 74 -13.15 -8.56 -7.78
C LEU A 74 -12.09 -9.64 -8.12
N GLY A 75 -11.07 -9.78 -7.30
CA GLY A 75 -10.04 -10.80 -7.42
C GLY A 75 -8.97 -10.50 -8.48
N LYS A 76 -7.95 -11.35 -8.47
CA LYS A 76 -6.75 -11.15 -9.31
C LYS A 76 -7.00 -11.08 -10.83
N PRO A 77 -7.95 -11.80 -11.44
CA PRO A 77 -8.19 -11.67 -12.87
C PRO A 77 -8.55 -10.22 -13.26
N VAL A 78 -9.49 -9.62 -12.56
CA VAL A 78 -9.97 -8.26 -12.85
C VAL A 78 -8.94 -7.20 -12.46
N THR A 79 -8.38 -7.27 -11.26
CA THR A 79 -7.38 -6.28 -10.81
C THR A 79 -6.13 -6.29 -11.68
N LYS A 80 -5.72 -7.48 -12.19
CA LYS A 80 -4.64 -7.60 -13.16
C LYS A 80 -5.01 -7.00 -14.51
N ALA A 81 -6.24 -7.23 -15.00
CA ALA A 81 -6.72 -6.66 -16.27
C ALA A 81 -6.72 -5.13 -16.21
N VAL A 82 -7.25 -4.54 -15.13
CA VAL A 82 -7.21 -3.09 -14.89
C VAL A 82 -5.76 -2.57 -14.88
N ARG A 83 -4.86 -3.22 -14.16
CA ARG A 83 -3.45 -2.83 -14.12
C ARG A 83 -2.81 -2.83 -15.51
N LEU A 84 -3.05 -3.88 -16.30
CA LEU A 84 -2.50 -3.99 -17.67
C LEU A 84 -3.10 -2.94 -18.59
N LYS A 85 -4.40 -2.66 -18.46
CA LYS A 85 -5.09 -1.61 -19.20
C LYS A 85 -4.48 -0.23 -18.88
N ILE A 86 -4.24 0.09 -17.61
CA ILE A 86 -3.58 1.34 -17.23
C ILE A 86 -2.18 1.44 -17.87
N GLN A 87 -1.40 0.36 -17.88
CA GLN A 87 -0.11 0.36 -18.58
C GLN A 87 -0.24 0.63 -20.08
N GLU A 88 -1.25 0.04 -20.73
CA GLU A 88 -1.57 0.27 -22.15
C GLU A 88 -1.96 1.76 -22.37
N LEU A 89 -2.84 2.29 -21.52
CA LEU A 89 -3.31 3.68 -21.61
C LEU A 89 -2.18 4.68 -21.39
N LEU A 90 -1.21 4.37 -20.56
CA LEU A 90 -0.05 5.24 -20.28
C LEU A 90 1.08 5.11 -21.30
N ALA A 91 0.98 4.17 -22.27
CA ALA A 91 2.01 4.00 -23.31
C ALA A 91 2.07 5.22 -24.26
N GLU A 92 3.27 5.49 -24.81
CA GLU A 92 3.61 6.67 -25.62
C GLU A 92 2.65 6.91 -26.80
N ASN A 93 2.08 5.84 -27.39
CA ASN A 93 1.20 5.92 -28.55
C ASN A 93 -0.24 5.46 -28.25
N SER A 94 -0.67 5.58 -27.01
CA SER A 94 -2.01 5.17 -26.59
C SER A 94 -3.08 6.15 -27.08
N LYS A 95 -4.35 5.71 -27.01
CA LYS A 95 -5.50 6.61 -27.26
C LYS A 95 -5.54 7.76 -26.26
N LEU A 96 -5.23 7.48 -25.01
CA LEU A 96 -5.22 8.47 -23.94
C LEU A 96 -4.14 9.54 -24.16
N ALA A 97 -2.97 9.18 -24.72
CA ALA A 97 -1.91 10.13 -25.04
C ALA A 97 -2.32 11.23 -26.04
N LEU A 98 -3.40 11.01 -26.80
CA LEU A 98 -3.96 11.94 -27.79
C LEU A 98 -5.22 12.66 -27.29
N ASP A 99 -5.69 12.37 -26.10
CA ASP A 99 -6.91 12.91 -25.52
C ASP A 99 -6.56 13.95 -24.42
N GLU A 100 -6.22 15.16 -24.87
CA GLU A 100 -5.84 16.26 -23.99
C GLU A 100 -6.91 16.57 -22.94
N LYS A 101 -8.19 16.51 -23.33
CA LYS A 101 -9.32 16.79 -22.42
C LYS A 101 -9.33 15.78 -21.25
N THR A 102 -9.27 14.49 -21.55
CA THR A 102 -9.26 13.47 -20.51
C THR A 102 -8.02 13.59 -19.63
N ILE A 103 -6.86 13.89 -20.21
CA ILE A 103 -5.63 14.11 -19.44
C ILE A 103 -5.80 15.28 -18.46
N GLU A 104 -6.33 16.42 -18.90
CA GLU A 104 -6.58 17.59 -18.03
C GLU A 104 -7.55 17.28 -16.87
N GLU A 105 -8.53 16.41 -17.09
CA GLU A 105 -9.54 16.07 -16.09
C GLU A 105 -9.11 14.93 -15.14
N CYS A 106 -8.23 14.02 -15.58
CA CYS A 106 -7.85 12.83 -14.81
C CYS A 106 -6.46 12.90 -14.16
N PHE A 107 -5.56 13.78 -14.63
CA PHE A 107 -4.17 13.79 -14.18
C PHE A 107 -3.90 14.96 -13.25
N PHE A 108 -3.41 14.67 -12.07
CA PHE A 108 -3.10 15.67 -11.03
C PHE A 108 -1.65 15.51 -10.59
N ASN A 109 -0.99 16.62 -10.30
CA ASN A 109 0.30 16.55 -9.64
C ASN A 109 0.12 16.03 -8.21
N ILE A 110 1.08 15.24 -7.71
CA ILE A 110 1.05 14.69 -6.35
C ILE A 110 0.87 15.76 -5.26
N ASP A 111 1.37 16.96 -5.50
CA ASP A 111 1.25 18.09 -4.58
C ASP A 111 -0.17 18.72 -4.54
N GLN A 112 -1.03 18.35 -5.47
CA GLN A 112 -2.41 18.84 -5.57
C GLN A 112 -3.43 17.93 -4.89
N ILE A 113 -2.99 16.76 -4.42
CA ILE A 113 -3.86 15.75 -3.82
C ILE A 113 -3.42 15.39 -2.40
N ARG A 114 -4.28 14.75 -1.66
CA ARG A 114 -3.96 14.20 -0.34
C ARG A 114 -4.28 12.69 -0.34
N MET A 115 -3.27 11.87 -0.09
CA MET A 115 -3.48 10.42 0.01
C MET A 115 -4.30 10.04 1.24
N MET A 116 -5.13 9.02 1.10
CA MET A 116 -5.91 8.41 2.16
C MET A 116 -5.44 6.98 2.45
N MET A 117 -5.92 6.40 3.55
CA MET A 117 -5.78 4.96 3.78
C MET A 117 -6.43 4.21 2.61
N PRO A 118 -5.64 3.39 1.89
CA PRO A 118 -6.15 2.77 0.67
C PRO A 118 -7.17 1.65 0.93
N VAL A 119 -7.17 1.10 2.13
CA VAL A 119 -8.05 -0.03 2.50
C VAL A 119 -8.64 0.18 3.89
N HIS A 120 -9.84 -0.34 4.09
CA HIS A 120 -10.38 -0.56 5.43
C HIS A 120 -9.75 -1.84 6.00
N ILE A 121 -9.11 -1.72 7.17
CA ILE A 121 -8.37 -2.81 7.81
C ILE A 121 -9.16 -3.29 9.03
N PRO A 122 -9.95 -4.38 8.92
CA PRO A 122 -10.73 -4.88 10.05
C PRO A 122 -9.88 -5.65 11.06
N ASN A 123 -8.87 -6.39 10.57
CA ASN A 123 -7.98 -7.23 11.36
C ASN A 123 -6.56 -7.18 10.81
N TYR A 124 -5.61 -7.52 11.68
CA TYR A 124 -4.20 -7.58 11.31
C TYR A 124 -3.60 -8.88 11.85
N THR A 125 -3.03 -9.68 10.95
CA THR A 125 -2.22 -10.84 11.30
C THR A 125 -0.84 -10.70 10.69
N ASP A 126 0.17 -11.11 11.42
CA ASP A 126 1.56 -11.05 11.01
C ASP A 126 2.22 -12.41 11.21
N PHE A 127 3.06 -12.80 10.24
CA PHE A 127 3.80 -14.05 10.24
C PHE A 127 5.25 -13.79 9.85
N TYR A 128 6.20 -14.36 10.57
CA TYR A 128 7.57 -14.40 10.09
C TYR A 128 7.92 -15.80 9.57
N SER A 129 7.89 -15.95 8.26
CA SER A 129 8.00 -17.21 7.53
C SER A 129 9.41 -17.52 7.03
N SER A 130 10.36 -16.56 7.12
CA SER A 130 11.75 -16.81 6.77
C SER A 130 12.45 -17.61 7.86
N ILE A 131 12.99 -18.77 7.50
CA ILE A 131 13.71 -19.64 8.46
C ILE A 131 14.99 -18.97 8.97
N GLU A 132 15.64 -18.18 8.15
CA GLU A 132 16.85 -17.44 8.51
C GLU A 132 16.52 -16.38 9.55
N HIS A 133 15.50 -15.57 9.30
CA HIS A 133 15.04 -14.53 10.24
C HIS A 133 14.59 -15.18 11.56
N ALA A 134 13.71 -16.17 11.52
CA ALA A 134 13.22 -16.85 12.71
C ALA A 134 14.35 -17.51 13.53
N THR A 135 15.37 -18.07 12.86
CA THR A 135 16.54 -18.64 13.51
C THR A 135 17.37 -17.55 14.18
N ASN A 136 17.62 -16.44 13.51
CA ASN A 136 18.42 -15.33 14.05
C ASN A 136 17.73 -14.71 15.27
N VAL A 137 16.44 -14.43 15.19
CA VAL A 137 15.65 -13.93 16.32
C VAL A 137 15.64 -14.98 17.46
N GLY A 138 15.42 -16.26 17.15
CA GLY A 138 15.42 -17.32 18.14
C GLY A 138 16.73 -17.43 18.92
N LYS A 139 17.89 -17.24 18.27
CA LYS A 139 19.22 -17.26 18.92
C LYS A 139 19.42 -16.14 19.93
N MET A 140 18.67 -15.04 19.83
CA MET A 140 18.75 -13.94 20.81
C MET A 140 18.11 -14.30 22.14
N PHE A 141 17.18 -15.24 22.16
CA PHE A 141 16.35 -15.58 23.33
C PHE A 141 16.49 -17.03 23.81
N ARG A 142 17.13 -17.90 23.01
CA ARG A 142 17.22 -19.36 23.27
C ARG A 142 18.61 -19.87 22.94
N ASP A 143 18.89 -21.10 23.42
CA ASP A 143 20.08 -21.84 22.98
C ASP A 143 20.10 -21.94 21.45
N PRO A 144 21.22 -21.62 20.77
CA PRO A 144 21.35 -21.71 19.33
C PRO A 144 20.93 -23.06 18.72
N ALA A 145 21.15 -24.18 19.46
CA ALA A 145 20.70 -25.50 19.02
C ALA A 145 19.18 -25.65 18.98
N ASN A 146 18.46 -24.84 19.75
CA ASN A 146 17.02 -24.83 19.88
C ASN A 146 16.39 -23.47 19.45
N ALA A 147 17.04 -22.77 18.54
CA ALA A 147 16.59 -21.46 18.10
C ALA A 147 15.18 -21.47 17.49
N LEU A 148 14.86 -22.51 16.72
CA LEU A 148 13.53 -22.74 16.19
C LEU A 148 12.74 -23.72 17.07
N LEU A 149 11.48 -23.39 17.33
CA LEU A 149 10.55 -24.31 17.95
C LEU A 149 10.27 -25.50 17.02
N PRO A 150 10.05 -26.71 17.52
CA PRO A 150 9.86 -27.90 16.68
C PRO A 150 8.75 -27.77 15.64
N ASN A 151 7.65 -27.07 15.98
CA ASN A 151 6.52 -26.87 15.09
C ASN A 151 6.72 -25.80 14.01
N TRP A 152 7.76 -24.95 14.12
CA TRP A 152 7.94 -23.79 13.24
C TRP A 152 8.04 -24.19 11.76
N LYS A 153 8.69 -25.33 11.46
CA LYS A 153 8.85 -25.83 10.08
C LYS A 153 7.55 -26.37 9.46
N HIS A 154 6.53 -26.57 10.27
CA HIS A 154 5.22 -27.06 9.84
C HIS A 154 4.19 -25.95 9.82
N LEU A 155 4.28 -25.04 10.78
CA LEU A 155 3.43 -23.85 10.89
C LEU A 155 4.27 -22.71 11.45
N PRO A 156 4.60 -21.68 10.65
CA PRO A 156 5.33 -20.51 11.11
C PRO A 156 4.58 -19.81 12.24
N VAL A 157 5.35 -19.11 13.09
CA VAL A 157 4.73 -18.27 14.13
C VAL A 157 4.03 -17.09 13.48
N GLY A 158 2.78 -16.90 13.90
CA GLY A 158 1.99 -15.74 13.55
C GLY A 158 1.28 -15.19 14.79
N TYR A 159 0.86 -13.95 14.72
CA TYR A 159 0.10 -13.31 15.80
C TYR A 159 -0.97 -12.38 15.26
N HIS A 160 -1.98 -12.13 16.08
CA HIS A 160 -3.00 -11.12 15.81
C HIS A 160 -2.47 -9.78 16.30
N GLY A 161 -2.15 -8.90 15.36
CA GLY A 161 -1.62 -7.57 15.64
C GLY A 161 -2.71 -6.52 15.85
N ARG A 162 -2.27 -5.27 15.96
CA ARG A 162 -3.14 -4.13 16.19
C ARG A 162 -3.33 -3.32 14.90
N ALA A 163 -4.55 -3.39 14.32
CA ALA A 163 -4.92 -2.61 13.14
C ALA A 163 -5.11 -1.11 13.42
N SER A 164 -5.51 -0.75 14.65
CA SER A 164 -5.94 0.61 15.00
C SER A 164 -4.85 1.69 14.96
N SER A 165 -3.58 1.32 14.85
CA SER A 165 -2.45 2.26 14.75
C SER A 165 -1.82 2.34 13.36
N ILE A 166 -2.44 1.71 12.35
CA ILE A 166 -2.00 1.83 10.96
C ILE A 166 -2.52 3.14 10.41
N VAL A 167 -1.63 4.00 9.94
CA VAL A 167 -1.91 5.35 9.47
C VAL A 167 -1.20 5.61 8.13
N VAL A 168 -1.69 6.60 7.37
CA VAL A 168 -1.05 7.01 6.10
C VAL A 168 0.36 7.55 6.33
N SER A 169 1.23 7.35 5.34
CA SER A 169 2.56 7.95 5.28
C SER A 169 2.49 9.48 5.46
N GLY A 170 3.48 10.04 6.16
CA GLY A 170 3.52 11.46 6.50
C GLY A 170 2.80 11.81 7.79
N THR A 171 2.11 10.87 8.43
CA THR A 171 1.55 11.07 9.77
C THR A 171 2.65 11.01 10.82
N ASP A 172 2.73 12.01 11.69
CA ASP A 172 3.70 12.04 12.77
C ASP A 172 3.42 10.93 13.80
N ILE A 173 4.45 10.16 14.14
CA ILE A 173 4.38 9.13 15.17
C ILE A 173 4.95 9.70 16.48
N ILE A 174 4.06 9.93 17.42
CA ILE A 174 4.45 10.41 18.74
C ILE A 174 5.03 9.24 19.54
N ARG A 175 6.24 9.44 20.11
CA ARG A 175 6.88 8.45 20.97
C ARG A 175 5.96 8.08 22.14
N PRO A 176 5.57 6.80 22.30
CA PRO A 176 4.65 6.41 23.36
C PRO A 176 5.31 6.44 24.73
N LYS A 177 4.48 6.57 25.76
CA LYS A 177 4.85 6.32 27.14
C LYS A 177 4.32 4.96 27.58
N GLY A 178 5.04 4.31 28.46
CA GLY A 178 4.66 2.99 28.96
C GLY A 178 5.47 2.60 30.18
N GLN A 179 5.21 1.41 30.67
CA GLN A 179 5.95 0.82 31.79
C GLN A 179 7.15 0.05 31.27
N THR A 180 8.30 0.28 31.88
CA THR A 180 9.49 -0.55 31.71
C THR A 180 9.91 -1.09 33.11
N LYS A 181 10.30 -2.35 33.18
CA LYS A 181 10.83 -2.96 34.41
C LYS A 181 12.26 -3.44 34.19
N PRO A 182 13.27 -2.63 34.55
CA PRO A 182 14.65 -3.10 34.63
C PRO A 182 14.78 -4.31 35.57
N ALA A 183 15.74 -5.19 35.26
CA ALA A 183 15.90 -6.43 36.02
C ALA A 183 16.27 -6.24 37.50
N ASP A 184 16.92 -5.12 37.81
CA ASP A 184 17.36 -4.71 39.14
C ASP A 184 16.29 -3.97 39.98
N LEU A 185 15.10 -3.74 39.43
CA LEU A 185 14.02 -3.07 40.12
C LEU A 185 12.85 -4.04 40.44
N ASP A 186 12.29 -3.89 41.61
CA ASP A 186 11.10 -4.66 42.03
C ASP A 186 9.81 -4.18 41.37
N SER A 187 9.76 -2.88 41.05
CA SER A 187 8.57 -2.25 40.47
C SER A 187 8.87 -1.62 39.10
N PRO A 188 7.89 -1.59 38.18
CA PRO A 188 8.06 -0.91 36.90
C PRO A 188 8.14 0.61 37.05
N ILE A 189 8.83 1.25 36.10
CA ILE A 189 8.93 2.70 35.97
C ILE A 189 8.04 3.10 34.78
N PHE A 190 7.21 4.12 34.96
CA PHE A 190 6.45 4.73 33.86
C PHE A 190 7.23 5.90 33.25
N GLY A 191 7.30 5.93 31.92
CA GLY A 191 7.98 6.99 31.20
C GLY A 191 7.95 6.83 29.68
N PRO A 192 8.63 7.70 28.94
CA PRO A 192 8.71 7.57 27.50
C PRO A 192 9.53 6.32 27.11
N SER A 193 9.13 5.67 26.02
CA SER A 193 9.90 4.61 25.38
C SER A 193 11.32 5.11 25.07
N LYS A 194 12.35 4.34 25.42
CA LYS A 194 13.77 4.70 25.23
C LYS A 194 14.37 4.07 23.99
N GLN A 195 13.72 3.08 23.42
CA GLN A 195 14.16 2.37 22.23
C GLN A 195 13.15 2.59 21.11
N LEU A 196 13.66 2.71 19.89
CA LEU A 196 12.90 2.68 18.66
C LEU A 196 13.30 1.42 17.90
N ASP A 197 12.33 0.68 17.46
CA ASP A 197 12.47 -0.42 16.54
C ASP A 197 11.55 -0.21 15.35
N PHE A 198 11.97 -0.65 14.17
CA PHE A 198 11.16 -0.55 12.96
C PHE A 198 11.49 -1.69 12.01
N GLU A 199 10.52 -2.08 11.22
CA GLU A 199 10.60 -3.09 10.19
C GLU A 199 10.12 -2.49 8.86
N LEU A 200 10.70 -2.95 7.75
CA LEU A 200 10.27 -2.63 6.39
C LEU A 200 9.65 -3.87 5.79
N GLU A 201 8.38 -3.76 5.42
CA GLU A 201 7.63 -4.83 4.73
C GLU A 201 7.10 -4.31 3.39
N MET A 202 7.13 -5.20 2.37
CA MET A 202 6.72 -4.87 0.99
C MET A 202 5.74 -5.91 0.45
#